data_f823aa14b2cab7350a18242624f74c7a
#
_entry.id   f823aa14b2cab7350a18242624f74c7a
#
_cell.length_a   1.000
_cell.length_b   1.000
_cell.length_c   1.000
_cell.angle_alpha   90.00
_cell.angle_beta   90.00
_cell.angle_gamma   90.00
#
_symmetry.space_group_name_H-M   'P 1'
#
loop_
_entity.id
_entity.type
_entity.pdbx_description
1 polymer ?
#
loop_
_entity_poly.entity_id
_entity_poly.type
_entity_poly.pdbx_seq_one_letter_code
_entity_poly.pdbx_strand_id
1 'polypeptide(L)'
;MPQKKPLPLTYRERLLEQLDAIERDYLAVLEASEIQYVNPNEPDDSVFIPGAADWGWAPSGPALESQRMDLLRRLRGWEPRFRLLFPHPTPEAARRLEEGLKHLERWLVREGTWSDWSIPQHMPQAVRLLQASVQQLRSLTDLLPTDPWSVRLTIDTNALIDNPDLAAYTGQIGPRYMAHLLPVVLRELDDKKRAGRTDVLREAAWKADRRLKGLRNNGDVTLGVRVAGDVHAVFEYIEPRSDALPDWLDLGVPDDRFIASTLLLQSQRPGSAWYVATSDINLQTKLHAVALPFIEL
;
A
#
# COMPACT_ATOMS: atom_id res chain seq x y z
N MET A 1 35.34 6.67 7.85
CA MET A 1 34.04 7.33 8.09
C MET A 1 32.97 6.27 7.92
N PRO A 2 32.04 6.08 8.84
CA PRO A 2 30.94 5.14 8.62
C PRO A 2 30.11 5.62 7.43
N GLN A 3 29.94 4.76 6.44
CA GLN A 3 29.05 5.05 5.31
C GLN A 3 27.64 5.29 5.86
N LYS A 4 27.11 6.48 5.61
CA LYS A 4 25.75 6.82 5.94
C LYS A 4 24.83 5.84 5.19
N LYS A 5 24.17 4.94 5.94
CA LYS A 5 23.17 4.03 5.36
C LYS A 5 22.18 4.91 4.57
N PRO A 6 21.84 4.59 3.32
CA PRO A 6 20.87 5.37 2.56
C PRO A 6 19.57 5.45 3.36
N LEU A 7 18.92 6.62 3.32
CA LEU A 7 17.61 6.79 3.94
C LEU A 7 16.64 5.78 3.30
N PRO A 8 15.83 5.09 4.10
CA PRO A 8 14.84 4.17 3.59
C PRO A 8 13.80 4.93 2.76
N LEU A 9 13.31 4.29 1.70
CA LEU A 9 12.24 4.84 0.88
C LEU A 9 10.98 5.09 1.70
N THR A 10 10.39 6.24 1.50
CA THR A 10 9.06 6.57 2.04
C THR A 10 7.99 5.70 1.40
N TYR A 11 6.80 5.65 1.99
CA TYR A 11 5.70 4.89 1.42
C TYR A 11 5.31 5.41 0.02
N ARG A 12 5.27 6.75 -0.14
CA ARG A 12 5.05 7.38 -1.45
C ARG A 12 6.08 6.93 -2.48
N GLU A 13 7.36 7.00 -2.15
CA GLU A 13 8.44 6.62 -3.07
C GLU A 13 8.35 5.15 -3.47
N ARG A 14 8.04 4.25 -2.55
CA ARG A 14 7.81 2.83 -2.87
C ARG A 14 6.66 2.60 -3.83
N LEU A 15 5.54 3.29 -3.64
CA LEU A 15 4.41 3.18 -4.58
C LEU A 15 4.77 3.74 -5.96
N LEU A 16 5.56 4.81 -6.03
CA LEU A 16 6.04 5.35 -7.30
C LEU A 16 7.04 4.42 -7.98
N GLU A 17 7.98 3.80 -7.26
CA GLU A 17 8.87 2.77 -7.84
C GLU A 17 8.09 1.57 -8.39
N GLN A 18 7.02 1.14 -7.70
CA GLN A 18 6.15 0.09 -8.20
C GLN A 18 5.40 0.52 -9.46
N LEU A 19 4.94 1.77 -9.51
CA LEU A 19 4.32 2.34 -10.71
C LEU A 19 5.29 2.40 -11.89
N ASP A 20 6.56 2.75 -11.64
CA ASP A 20 7.62 2.76 -12.65
C ASP A 20 7.89 1.36 -13.22
N ALA A 21 7.85 0.34 -12.35
CA ALA A 21 7.98 -1.05 -12.78
C ALA A 21 6.75 -1.50 -13.59
N ILE A 22 5.54 -1.13 -13.18
CA ILE A 22 4.31 -1.39 -13.92
C ILE A 22 4.36 -0.70 -15.29
N GLU A 23 4.75 0.58 -15.37
CA GLU A 23 4.87 1.32 -16.62
C GLU A 23 5.83 0.63 -17.60
N ARG A 24 7.01 0.23 -17.12
CA ARG A 24 8.01 -0.46 -17.95
C ARG A 24 7.46 -1.75 -18.56
N ASP A 25 6.84 -2.59 -17.73
CA ASP A 25 6.32 -3.87 -18.19
C ASP A 25 5.07 -3.67 -19.06
N TYR A 26 4.31 -2.60 -18.81
CA TYR A 26 3.18 -2.22 -19.66
C TYR A 26 3.63 -1.80 -21.06
N LEU A 27 4.69 -1.03 -21.16
CA LEU A 27 5.30 -0.65 -22.45
C LEU A 27 5.74 -1.90 -23.22
N ALA A 28 6.32 -2.91 -22.57
CA ALA A 28 6.67 -4.17 -23.21
C ALA A 28 5.42 -4.94 -23.69
N VAL A 29 4.32 -4.93 -22.92
CA VAL A 29 3.03 -5.50 -23.35
C VAL A 29 2.47 -4.76 -24.57
N LEU A 30 2.54 -3.43 -24.60
CA LEU A 30 2.10 -2.64 -25.76
C LEU A 30 2.95 -2.92 -27.00
N GLU A 31 4.28 -3.00 -26.84
CA GLU A 31 5.20 -3.32 -27.94
C GLU A 31 4.92 -4.69 -28.56
N ALA A 32 4.51 -5.68 -27.75
CA ALA A 32 4.10 -7.01 -28.20
C ALA A 32 2.64 -7.09 -28.68
N SER A 33 1.88 -6.00 -28.58
CA SER A 33 0.46 -5.93 -28.96
C SER A 33 0.31 -5.29 -30.33
N GLU A 34 -0.83 -5.57 -30.97
CA GLU A 34 -1.21 -4.97 -32.26
C GLU A 34 -2.60 -4.35 -32.14
N ILE A 35 -2.81 -3.21 -32.82
CA ILE A 35 -4.09 -2.56 -32.96
C ILE A 35 -4.62 -2.89 -34.36
N GLN A 36 -5.85 -3.36 -34.42
CA GLN A 36 -6.51 -3.73 -35.71
C GLN A 36 -7.79 -2.92 -35.90
N TYR A 37 -8.16 -2.75 -37.17
CA TYR A 37 -9.47 -2.23 -37.51
C TYR A 37 -10.54 -3.28 -37.18
N VAL A 38 -11.59 -2.86 -36.49
CA VAL A 38 -12.73 -3.71 -36.13
C VAL A 38 -14.00 -3.10 -36.78
N ASN A 39 -14.60 -3.82 -37.73
CA ASN A 39 -15.88 -3.43 -38.27
C ASN A 39 -17.00 -4.09 -37.45
N PRO A 40 -17.71 -3.37 -36.59
CA PRO A 40 -18.78 -3.95 -35.77
C PRO A 40 -20.00 -4.40 -36.59
N ASN A 41 -20.04 -4.06 -37.87
CA ASN A 41 -21.13 -4.37 -38.81
C ASN A 41 -20.80 -5.55 -39.74
N GLU A 42 -19.68 -6.25 -39.56
CA GLU A 42 -19.35 -7.50 -40.26
C GLU A 42 -19.50 -8.72 -39.34
N PRO A 43 -20.09 -9.82 -39.75
CA PRO A 43 -20.75 -10.15 -41.04
C PRO A 43 -22.27 -10.34 -40.92
N ASP A 44 -22.94 -9.75 -39.95
CA ASP A 44 -24.39 -9.94 -39.77
C ASP A 44 -25.15 -8.65 -40.12
N ASP A 45 -25.74 -8.63 -41.30
CA ASP A 45 -26.54 -7.52 -41.87
C ASP A 45 -27.79 -7.15 -41.02
N SER A 46 -27.98 -7.78 -39.86
CA SER A 46 -29.22 -7.65 -39.11
C SER A 46 -29.30 -6.44 -38.17
N VAL A 47 -28.17 -5.88 -37.73
CA VAL A 47 -28.15 -4.72 -36.82
C VAL A 47 -27.01 -3.76 -37.18
N PHE A 48 -27.34 -2.60 -37.72
CA PHE A 48 -26.39 -1.50 -37.87
C PHE A 48 -26.18 -0.80 -36.53
N ILE A 49 -24.94 -0.78 -36.03
CA ILE A 49 -24.54 -0.08 -34.77
C ILE A 49 -23.86 1.23 -35.16
N PRO A 50 -24.58 2.36 -35.19
CA PRO A 50 -23.96 3.63 -35.52
C PRO A 50 -23.05 4.10 -34.38
N GLY A 51 -21.84 4.58 -34.73
CA GLY A 51 -20.92 5.15 -33.76
C GLY A 51 -20.12 4.14 -32.95
N ALA A 52 -19.99 2.89 -33.39
CA ALA A 52 -19.05 1.93 -32.83
C ALA A 52 -17.60 2.38 -33.09
N ALA A 53 -16.69 2.11 -32.18
CA ALA A 53 -15.26 2.42 -32.36
C ALA A 53 -14.68 1.49 -33.44
N ASP A 54 -13.83 2.05 -34.31
CA ASP A 54 -13.28 1.35 -35.47
C ASP A 54 -12.00 0.57 -35.11
N TRP A 55 -11.52 0.64 -33.87
CA TRP A 55 -10.23 0.10 -33.48
C TRP A 55 -10.34 -0.80 -32.26
N GLY A 56 -9.58 -1.90 -32.26
CA GLY A 56 -9.50 -2.86 -31.19
C GLY A 56 -8.11 -3.47 -31.07
N TRP A 57 -7.87 -4.18 -29.97
CA TRP A 57 -6.67 -4.98 -29.82
C TRP A 57 -6.78 -6.26 -30.66
N ALA A 58 -5.74 -6.58 -31.41
CA ALA A 58 -5.61 -7.89 -32.05
C ALA A 58 -5.57 -9.01 -31.00
N PRO A 59 -6.02 -10.25 -31.35
CA PRO A 59 -5.95 -11.38 -30.43
C PRO A 59 -4.53 -11.61 -29.91
N SER A 60 -4.41 -11.83 -28.60
CA SER A 60 -3.11 -12.09 -27.95
C SER A 60 -2.72 -13.55 -28.10
N GLY A 61 -1.45 -13.81 -28.44
CA GLY A 61 -0.89 -15.16 -28.31
C GLY A 61 -0.68 -15.54 -26.84
N PRO A 62 -0.47 -16.85 -26.53
CA PRO A 62 -0.38 -17.34 -25.14
C PRO A 62 0.68 -16.64 -24.28
N ALA A 63 1.82 -16.29 -24.85
CA ALA A 63 2.91 -15.60 -24.14
C ALA A 63 2.51 -14.18 -23.73
N LEU A 64 1.89 -13.41 -24.64
CA LEU A 64 1.40 -12.07 -24.37
C LEU A 64 0.24 -12.10 -23.37
N GLU A 65 -0.65 -13.10 -23.46
CA GLU A 65 -1.74 -13.29 -22.52
C GLU A 65 -1.23 -13.52 -21.09
N SER A 66 -0.20 -14.38 -20.95
CA SER A 66 0.47 -14.61 -19.66
C SER A 66 1.08 -13.33 -19.08
N GLN A 67 1.76 -12.52 -19.90
CA GLN A 67 2.34 -11.25 -19.48
C GLN A 67 1.25 -10.25 -19.02
N ARG A 68 0.14 -10.17 -19.76
CA ARG A 68 -1.00 -9.32 -19.40
C ARG A 68 -1.63 -9.72 -18.08
N MET A 69 -1.85 -11.03 -17.86
CA MET A 69 -2.40 -11.54 -16.58
C MET A 69 -1.49 -11.23 -15.40
N ASP A 70 -0.17 -11.40 -15.55
CA ASP A 70 0.78 -11.08 -14.48
C ASP A 70 0.79 -9.57 -14.18
N LEU A 71 0.82 -8.74 -15.20
CA LEU A 71 0.80 -7.29 -15.06
C LEU A 71 -0.52 -6.80 -14.43
N LEU A 72 -1.67 -7.38 -14.84
CA LEU A 72 -2.99 -7.08 -14.29
C LEU A 72 -3.05 -7.44 -12.79
N ARG A 73 -2.52 -8.60 -12.41
CA ARG A 73 -2.43 -9.00 -11.01
C ARG A 73 -1.61 -8.01 -10.18
N ARG A 74 -0.48 -7.55 -10.71
CA ARG A 74 0.38 -6.55 -10.05
C ARG A 74 -0.30 -5.19 -9.94
N LEU A 75 -0.98 -4.74 -10.99
CA LEU A 75 -1.74 -3.50 -11.00
C LEU A 75 -2.85 -3.54 -9.94
N ARG A 76 -3.65 -4.62 -9.91
CA ARG A 76 -4.72 -4.81 -8.92
C ARG A 76 -4.21 -4.91 -7.47
N GLY A 77 -2.99 -5.40 -7.26
CA GLY A 77 -2.35 -5.37 -5.95
C GLY A 77 -1.82 -3.99 -5.56
N TRP A 78 -1.46 -3.14 -6.51
CA TRP A 78 -0.93 -1.80 -6.30
C TRP A 78 -2.03 -0.74 -6.16
N GLU A 79 -3.05 -0.77 -7.00
CA GLU A 79 -4.10 0.25 -7.10
C GLU A 79 -4.82 0.55 -5.77
N PRO A 80 -5.31 -0.42 -4.99
CA PRO A 80 -6.00 -0.13 -3.72
C PRO A 80 -5.10 0.63 -2.74
N ARG A 81 -3.82 0.29 -2.69
CA ARG A 81 -2.84 0.98 -1.84
C ARG A 81 -2.57 2.42 -2.29
N PHE A 82 -2.57 2.66 -3.61
CA PHE A 82 -2.43 4.00 -4.15
C PHE A 82 -3.68 4.84 -3.88
N ARG A 83 -4.88 4.24 -4.01
CA ARG A 83 -6.16 4.89 -3.68
C ARG A 83 -6.24 5.32 -2.21
N LEU A 84 -5.69 4.52 -1.29
CA LEU A 84 -5.62 4.86 0.13
C LEU A 84 -4.84 6.14 0.45
N LEU A 85 -3.97 6.62 -0.44
CA LEU A 85 -3.30 7.92 -0.30
C LEU A 85 -4.29 9.09 -0.36
N PHE A 86 -5.47 8.89 -0.96
CA PHE A 86 -6.48 9.90 -1.23
C PHE A 86 -7.85 9.51 -0.65
N PRO A 87 -7.98 9.36 0.70
CA PRO A 87 -9.23 8.90 1.31
C PRO A 87 -10.38 9.91 1.14
N HIS A 88 -10.08 11.19 0.98
CA HIS A 88 -11.05 12.28 0.79
C HIS A 88 -10.57 13.23 -0.30
N PRO A 89 -10.49 12.79 -1.56
CA PRO A 89 -9.98 13.62 -2.63
C PRO A 89 -10.98 14.73 -2.98
N THR A 90 -10.47 15.87 -3.39
CA THR A 90 -11.34 16.88 -4.04
C THR A 90 -11.93 16.30 -5.33
N PRO A 91 -13.06 16.82 -5.83
CA PRO A 91 -13.66 16.31 -7.07
C PRO A 91 -12.69 16.25 -8.26
N GLU A 92 -11.81 17.22 -8.38
CA GLU A 92 -10.79 17.24 -9.43
C GLU A 92 -9.70 16.17 -9.22
N ALA A 93 -9.21 16.00 -8.00
CA ALA A 93 -8.26 14.94 -7.68
C ALA A 93 -8.88 13.56 -7.89
N ALA A 94 -10.14 13.35 -7.49
CA ALA A 94 -10.89 12.12 -7.72
C ALA A 94 -11.02 11.81 -9.22
N ARG A 95 -11.44 12.80 -10.02
CA ARG A 95 -11.56 12.66 -11.48
C ARG A 95 -10.23 12.24 -12.11
N ARG A 96 -9.14 12.93 -11.77
CA ARG A 96 -7.79 12.61 -12.29
C ARG A 96 -7.32 11.22 -11.86
N LEU A 97 -7.61 10.81 -10.63
CA LEU A 97 -7.28 9.49 -10.12
C LEU A 97 -8.01 8.40 -10.93
N GLU A 98 -9.33 8.54 -11.09
CA GLU A 98 -10.16 7.58 -11.83
C GLU A 98 -9.76 7.49 -13.31
N GLU A 99 -9.54 8.62 -13.97
CA GLU A 99 -9.11 8.65 -15.37
C GLU A 99 -7.76 7.95 -15.57
N GLY A 100 -6.77 8.23 -14.69
CA GLY A 100 -5.46 7.59 -14.76
C GLY A 100 -5.54 6.07 -14.56
N LEU A 101 -6.26 5.60 -13.55
CA LEU A 101 -6.38 4.18 -13.22
C LEU A 101 -7.20 3.42 -14.27
N LYS A 102 -8.29 4.01 -14.76
CA LYS A 102 -9.17 3.39 -15.76
C LYS A 102 -8.41 2.98 -17.03
N HIS A 103 -7.53 3.85 -17.54
CA HIS A 103 -6.74 3.51 -18.71
C HIS A 103 -5.78 2.34 -18.45
N LEU A 104 -5.14 2.31 -17.27
CA LEU A 104 -4.21 1.24 -16.92
C LEU A 104 -4.89 -0.14 -16.85
N GLU A 105 -6.08 -0.24 -16.28
CA GLU A 105 -6.76 -1.53 -16.15
C GLU A 105 -7.42 -1.96 -17.49
N ARG A 106 -8.12 -1.06 -18.15
CA ARG A 106 -8.97 -1.35 -19.30
C ARG A 106 -8.22 -2.03 -20.45
N TRP A 107 -7.03 -1.54 -20.80
CA TRP A 107 -6.25 -2.10 -21.90
C TRP A 107 -5.53 -3.40 -21.55
N LEU A 108 -5.46 -3.77 -20.28
CA LEU A 108 -4.99 -5.09 -19.84
C LEU A 108 -6.12 -6.10 -19.83
N VAL A 109 -7.29 -5.73 -19.36
CA VAL A 109 -8.46 -6.62 -19.30
C VAL A 109 -8.95 -6.96 -20.70
N ARG A 110 -9.05 -5.98 -21.60
CA ARG A 110 -9.52 -6.15 -23.00
C ARG A 110 -10.86 -6.88 -23.05
N GLU A 111 -11.83 -6.45 -22.23
CA GLU A 111 -13.16 -7.04 -22.23
C GLU A 111 -13.89 -6.79 -23.56
N GLY A 112 -14.30 -7.89 -24.19
CA GLY A 112 -15.20 -7.89 -25.35
C GLY A 112 -14.49 -7.90 -26.70
N THR A 113 -15.20 -8.44 -27.71
CA THR A 113 -14.82 -8.42 -29.13
C THR A 113 -15.20 -7.10 -29.82
N TRP A 114 -15.84 -6.19 -29.06
CA TRP A 114 -16.36 -4.93 -29.58
C TRP A 114 -15.31 -3.81 -29.45
N SER A 115 -15.38 -2.89 -30.36
CA SER A 115 -14.58 -1.71 -30.46
C SER A 115 -14.56 -0.91 -29.14
N ASP A 116 -13.38 -0.54 -28.67
CA ASP A 116 -13.17 0.29 -27.49
C ASP A 116 -12.70 1.69 -27.89
N TRP A 117 -13.56 2.69 -27.69
CA TRP A 117 -13.27 4.10 -28.00
C TRP A 117 -12.01 4.66 -27.34
N SER A 118 -11.46 3.98 -26.31
CA SER A 118 -10.20 4.38 -25.70
C SER A 118 -8.98 3.93 -26.49
N ILE A 119 -9.15 3.00 -27.47
CA ILE A 119 -8.05 2.45 -28.25
C ILE A 119 -7.76 3.39 -29.43
N PRO A 120 -6.54 3.95 -29.52
CA PRO A 120 -6.16 4.82 -30.61
C PRO A 120 -5.87 4.02 -31.89
N GLN A 121 -5.81 4.73 -33.03
CA GLN A 121 -5.52 4.12 -34.34
C GLN A 121 -4.08 3.57 -34.43
N HIS A 122 -3.16 4.13 -33.69
CA HIS A 122 -1.74 3.83 -33.84
C HIS A 122 -1.04 3.57 -32.51
N MET A 123 -0.18 2.58 -32.45
CA MET A 123 0.59 2.19 -31.27
C MET A 123 1.38 3.35 -30.62
N PRO A 124 2.05 4.26 -31.36
CA PRO A 124 2.71 5.40 -30.72
C PRO A 124 1.76 6.33 -29.97
N GLN A 125 0.49 6.40 -30.35
CA GLN A 125 -0.51 7.16 -29.61
C GLN A 125 -0.91 6.41 -28.32
N ALA A 126 -1.05 5.08 -28.38
CA ALA A 126 -1.32 4.27 -27.20
C ALA A 126 -0.21 4.44 -26.14
N VAL A 127 1.05 4.40 -26.55
CA VAL A 127 2.19 4.63 -25.68
C VAL A 127 2.11 6.02 -25.03
N ARG A 128 1.84 7.08 -25.80
CA ARG A 128 1.70 8.44 -25.23
C ARG A 128 0.55 8.56 -24.24
N LEU A 129 -0.59 7.93 -24.50
CA LEU A 129 -1.74 7.95 -23.59
C LEU A 129 -1.43 7.19 -22.29
N LEU A 130 -0.76 6.04 -22.36
CA LEU A 130 -0.29 5.31 -21.19
C LEU A 130 0.63 6.19 -20.34
N GLN A 131 1.66 6.78 -20.96
CA GLN A 131 2.62 7.63 -20.26
C GLN A 131 1.96 8.86 -19.64
N ALA A 132 0.98 9.46 -20.33
CA ALA A 132 0.20 10.58 -19.79
C ALA A 132 -0.61 10.16 -18.56
N SER A 133 -1.24 8.98 -18.58
CA SER A 133 -1.98 8.42 -17.44
C SER A 133 -1.07 8.17 -16.24
N VAL A 134 0.10 7.57 -16.45
CA VAL A 134 1.10 7.36 -15.41
C VAL A 134 1.60 8.69 -14.84
N GLN A 135 1.93 9.65 -15.69
CA GLN A 135 2.37 10.98 -15.26
C GLN A 135 1.27 11.74 -14.48
N GLN A 136 0.00 11.56 -14.85
CA GLN A 136 -1.13 12.10 -14.09
C GLN A 136 -1.19 11.52 -12.67
N LEU A 137 -1.03 10.20 -12.52
CA LEU A 137 -0.98 9.54 -11.21
C LEU A 137 0.24 10.01 -10.39
N ARG A 138 1.42 10.13 -11.00
CA ARG A 138 2.61 10.69 -10.33
C ARG A 138 2.33 12.10 -9.78
N SER A 139 1.78 12.98 -10.61
CA SER A 139 1.51 14.37 -10.21
C SER A 139 0.48 14.50 -9.09
N LEU A 140 -0.41 13.52 -8.90
CA LEU A 140 -1.32 13.50 -7.76
C LEU A 140 -0.57 13.35 -6.44
N THR A 141 0.56 12.67 -6.42
CA THR A 141 1.35 12.51 -5.18
C THR A 141 2.00 13.80 -4.70
N ASP A 142 2.10 14.83 -5.54
CA ASP A 142 2.59 16.15 -5.15
C ASP A 142 1.58 16.91 -4.26
N LEU A 143 0.31 16.44 -4.25
CA LEU A 143 -0.73 16.97 -3.36
C LEU A 143 -0.65 16.40 -1.94
N LEU A 144 0.17 15.36 -1.72
CA LEU A 144 0.27 14.70 -0.42
C LEU A 144 1.04 15.56 0.59
N PRO A 145 0.62 15.54 1.88
CA PRO A 145 1.29 16.32 2.90
C PRO A 145 2.72 15.84 3.15
N THR A 146 3.58 16.77 3.51
CA THR A 146 4.92 16.45 4.04
C THR A 146 4.80 15.91 5.46
N ASP A 147 5.73 15.02 5.84
CA ASP A 147 5.77 14.44 7.17
C ASP A 147 7.03 14.93 7.94
N PRO A 148 6.90 15.38 9.20
CA PRO A 148 8.05 15.78 10.02
C PRO A 148 8.91 14.57 10.47
N TRP A 149 8.39 13.35 10.35
CA TRP A 149 9.07 12.11 10.72
C TRP A 149 9.47 11.34 9.48
N SER A 150 10.78 11.18 9.26
CA SER A 150 11.29 10.39 8.14
C SER A 150 11.06 8.88 8.32
N VAL A 151 10.99 8.41 9.57
CA VAL A 151 10.80 7.00 9.90
C VAL A 151 9.69 6.84 10.93
N ARG A 152 8.84 5.82 10.72
CA ARG A 152 7.76 5.40 11.62
C ARG A 152 7.80 3.89 11.82
N LEU A 153 7.39 3.45 13.01
CA LEU A 153 7.43 2.05 13.42
C LEU A 153 6.11 1.67 14.07
N THR A 154 5.45 0.62 13.59
CA THR A 154 4.42 -0.10 14.36
C THR A 154 5.05 -1.30 15.04
N ILE A 155 4.62 -1.62 16.26
CA ILE A 155 5.22 -2.68 17.07
C ILE A 155 4.14 -3.71 17.38
N ASP A 156 4.40 -4.95 17.02
CA ASP A 156 3.55 -6.10 17.33
C ASP A 156 3.52 -6.40 18.84
N THR A 157 2.47 -7.04 19.30
CA THR A 157 2.27 -7.36 20.72
C THR A 157 3.35 -8.28 21.27
N ASN A 158 3.79 -9.28 20.50
CA ASN A 158 4.85 -10.19 20.93
C ASN A 158 6.19 -9.46 21.06
N ALA A 159 6.56 -8.68 20.04
CA ALA A 159 7.78 -7.86 20.07
C ALA A 159 7.79 -6.87 21.26
N LEU A 160 6.63 -6.28 21.58
CA LEU A 160 6.47 -5.36 22.72
C LEU A 160 6.60 -6.07 24.08
N ILE A 161 6.12 -7.33 24.19
CA ILE A 161 6.23 -8.14 25.41
C ILE A 161 7.67 -8.60 25.61
N ASP A 162 8.33 -9.04 24.53
CA ASP A 162 9.72 -9.48 24.56
C ASP A 162 10.68 -8.35 24.90
N ASN A 163 10.45 -7.17 24.31
CA ASN A 163 11.20 -5.96 24.64
C ASN A 163 10.31 -4.71 24.71
N PRO A 164 9.91 -4.25 25.90
CA PRO A 164 9.05 -3.08 26.07
C PRO A 164 9.79 -1.74 25.91
N ASP A 165 11.09 -1.74 25.58
CA ASP A 165 11.82 -0.52 25.27
C ASP A 165 11.59 -0.08 23.82
N LEU A 166 10.70 0.88 23.63
CA LEU A 166 10.38 1.42 22.31
C LEU A 166 11.57 2.09 21.60
N ALA A 167 12.68 2.36 22.29
CA ALA A 167 13.89 2.93 21.71
C ALA A 167 14.93 1.87 21.29
N ALA A 168 14.64 0.58 21.49
CA ALA A 168 15.56 -0.52 21.18
C ALA A 168 15.90 -0.65 19.67
N TYR A 169 15.06 -0.09 18.80
CA TYR A 169 15.18 -0.23 17.33
C TYR A 169 16.12 0.80 16.68
N THR A 170 16.73 1.70 17.46
CA THR A 170 17.60 2.78 16.93
C THR A 170 18.78 2.27 16.09
N GLY A 171 19.31 1.10 16.40
CA GLY A 171 20.40 0.48 15.64
C GLY A 171 20.01 0.03 14.23
N GLN A 172 18.73 -0.24 14.00
CA GLN A 172 18.19 -0.79 12.74
C GLN A 172 17.59 0.28 11.84
N ILE A 173 16.80 1.21 12.40
CA ILE A 173 16.04 2.20 11.64
C ILE A 173 16.49 3.66 11.87
N GLY A 174 17.55 3.84 12.65
CA GLY A 174 18.12 5.16 12.92
C GLY A 174 17.67 5.75 14.26
N PRO A 175 18.34 6.83 14.72
CA PRO A 175 18.16 7.36 16.07
C PRO A 175 16.86 8.15 16.27
N ARG A 176 16.15 8.50 15.18
CA ARG A 176 14.95 9.35 15.21
C ARG A 176 13.79 8.69 14.48
N TYR A 177 12.75 8.30 15.23
CA TYR A 177 11.51 7.75 14.66
C TYR A 177 10.33 7.94 15.61
N MET A 178 9.11 7.78 15.06
CA MET A 178 7.86 7.73 15.79
C MET A 178 7.39 6.28 15.90
N ALA A 179 7.27 5.76 17.11
CA ALA A 179 6.65 4.45 17.39
C ALA A 179 5.13 4.60 17.54
N HIS A 180 4.37 3.77 16.86
CA HIS A 180 2.92 3.77 16.87
C HIS A 180 2.40 2.55 17.62
N LEU A 181 1.60 2.77 18.66
CA LEU A 181 0.94 1.73 19.45
C LEU A 181 -0.52 1.64 19.03
N LEU A 182 -0.85 0.54 18.36
CA LEU A 182 -2.17 0.33 17.77
C LEU A 182 -3.20 -0.15 18.80
N PRO A 183 -4.50 0.16 18.63
CA PRO A 183 -5.54 -0.32 19.53
C PRO A 183 -5.60 -1.85 19.67
N VAL A 184 -5.34 -2.59 18.57
CA VAL A 184 -5.29 -4.06 18.59
C VAL A 184 -4.18 -4.56 19.52
N VAL A 185 -2.99 -3.97 19.47
CA VAL A 185 -1.84 -4.32 20.32
C VAL A 185 -2.15 -4.07 21.80
N LEU A 186 -2.79 -2.94 22.11
CA LEU A 186 -3.17 -2.62 23.49
C LEU A 186 -4.22 -3.59 24.05
N ARG A 187 -5.19 -4.01 23.23
CA ARG A 187 -6.19 -5.03 23.62
C ARG A 187 -5.54 -6.38 23.85
N GLU A 188 -4.71 -6.85 22.92
CA GLU A 188 -4.00 -8.12 23.10
C GLU A 188 -3.06 -8.12 24.31
N LEU A 189 -2.40 -7.00 24.58
CA LEU A 189 -1.58 -6.85 25.79
C LEU A 189 -2.44 -7.02 27.05
N ASP A 190 -3.64 -6.41 27.09
CA ASP A 190 -4.58 -6.56 28.20
C ASP A 190 -5.06 -8.01 28.36
N ASP A 191 -5.35 -8.71 27.27
CA ASP A 191 -5.74 -10.11 27.28
C ASP A 191 -4.61 -11.01 27.77
N LYS A 192 -3.38 -10.79 27.32
CA LYS A 192 -2.19 -11.56 27.76
C LYS A 192 -1.87 -11.33 29.25
N LYS A 193 -2.14 -10.15 29.82
CA LYS A 193 -2.06 -9.91 31.26
C LYS A 193 -3.05 -10.72 32.07
N ARG A 194 -4.28 -10.91 31.54
CA ARG A 194 -5.38 -11.59 32.24
C ARG A 194 -5.35 -13.11 32.02
N ALA A 195 -5.16 -13.55 30.78
CA ALA A 195 -5.32 -14.92 30.33
C ALA A 195 -4.07 -15.51 29.65
N GLY A 196 -2.89 -14.95 29.84
CA GLY A 196 -1.63 -15.49 29.32
C GLY A 196 -1.41 -16.94 29.80
N ARG A 197 -1.00 -17.81 28.90
CA ARG A 197 -0.86 -19.27 29.12
C ARG A 197 0.11 -19.63 30.27
N THR A 198 1.08 -18.79 30.53
CA THR A 198 2.11 -18.99 31.59
C THR A 198 2.21 -17.77 32.47
N ASP A 199 2.68 -17.96 33.72
CA ASP A 199 2.96 -16.84 34.63
C ASP A 199 4.03 -15.91 34.06
N VAL A 200 5.03 -16.46 33.42
CA VAL A 200 6.12 -15.70 32.78
C VAL A 200 5.55 -14.74 31.71
N LEU A 201 4.63 -15.24 30.86
CA LEU A 201 4.00 -14.41 29.82
C LEU A 201 3.14 -13.31 30.45
N ARG A 202 2.36 -13.63 31.49
CA ARG A 202 1.54 -12.64 32.22
C ARG A 202 2.42 -11.54 32.84
N GLU A 203 3.52 -11.94 33.49
CA GLU A 203 4.45 -10.99 34.10
C GLU A 203 5.13 -10.09 33.08
N ALA A 204 5.59 -10.64 31.95
CA ALA A 204 6.17 -9.87 30.84
C ALA A 204 5.16 -8.88 30.26
N ALA A 205 3.91 -9.31 30.05
CA ALA A 205 2.84 -8.42 29.60
C ALA A 205 2.54 -7.30 30.61
N TRP A 206 2.55 -7.59 31.91
CA TRP A 206 2.41 -6.57 32.96
C TRP A 206 3.59 -5.57 32.95
N LYS A 207 4.80 -6.04 32.72
CA LYS A 207 5.98 -5.17 32.60
C LYS A 207 5.86 -4.22 31.41
N ALA A 208 5.43 -4.74 30.24
CA ALA A 208 5.19 -3.93 29.05
C ALA A 208 4.09 -2.88 29.30
N ASP A 209 2.93 -3.28 29.85
CA ASP A 209 1.83 -2.39 30.18
C ASP A 209 2.26 -1.26 31.13
N ARG A 210 3.02 -1.59 32.19
CA ARG A 210 3.55 -0.61 33.13
C ARG A 210 4.48 0.39 32.45
N ARG A 211 5.32 -0.08 31.52
CA ARG A 211 6.22 0.79 30.74
C ARG A 211 5.42 1.77 29.87
N LEU A 212 4.39 1.27 29.16
CA LEU A 212 3.52 2.10 28.33
C LEU A 212 2.72 3.13 29.15
N LYS A 213 2.18 2.71 30.31
CA LYS A 213 1.48 3.63 31.23
C LYS A 213 2.39 4.74 31.74
N GLY A 214 3.67 4.44 31.95
CA GLY A 214 4.67 5.42 32.34
C GLY A 214 4.87 6.56 31.32
N LEU A 215 4.62 6.31 30.03
CA LEU A 215 4.74 7.33 28.97
C LEU A 215 3.76 8.49 29.16
N ARG A 216 2.61 8.26 29.80
CA ARG A 216 1.61 9.31 30.12
C ARG A 216 2.18 10.42 31.00
N ASN A 217 3.24 10.13 31.76
CA ASN A 217 3.91 11.14 32.59
C ASN A 217 4.74 12.12 31.72
N ASN A 218 5.01 11.78 30.46
CA ASN A 218 5.78 12.59 29.54
C ASN A 218 4.92 13.54 28.68
N GLY A 219 3.58 13.48 28.83
CA GLY A 219 2.64 14.32 28.09
C GLY A 219 1.45 13.56 27.53
N ASP A 220 0.77 14.19 26.56
CA ASP A 220 -0.37 13.57 25.86
C ASP A 220 0.12 12.52 24.86
N VAL A 221 -0.11 11.26 25.19
CA VAL A 221 0.29 10.12 24.37
C VAL A 221 -0.42 10.06 22.99
N THR A 222 -1.54 10.77 22.81
CA THR A 222 -2.25 10.83 21.54
C THR A 222 -1.64 11.84 20.56
N LEU A 223 -0.87 12.80 21.07
CA LEU A 223 -0.13 13.78 20.27
C LEU A 223 1.32 13.37 20.01
N GLY A 224 1.80 12.36 20.74
CA GLY A 224 3.15 11.86 20.68
C GLY A 224 4.03 12.39 21.83
N VAL A 225 4.62 11.45 22.57
CA VAL A 225 5.48 11.73 23.72
C VAL A 225 6.88 11.21 23.50
N ARG A 226 7.87 11.89 24.07
CA ARG A 226 9.26 11.45 24.01
C ARG A 226 9.46 10.20 24.88
N VAL A 227 10.13 9.20 24.29
CA VAL A 227 10.49 7.95 24.97
C VAL A 227 11.93 8.02 25.47
N ALA A 228 12.89 8.18 24.56
CA ALA A 228 14.30 8.34 24.85
C ALA A 228 15.01 8.95 23.62
N GLY A 229 16.03 9.78 23.83
CA GLY A 229 16.72 10.44 22.70
C GLY A 229 15.75 11.19 21.80
N ASP A 230 15.79 10.90 20.49
CA ASP A 230 14.86 11.43 19.49
C ASP A 230 13.76 10.43 19.10
N VAL A 231 13.55 9.39 19.92
CA VAL A 231 12.46 8.45 19.77
C VAL A 231 11.22 8.95 20.49
N HIS A 232 10.10 8.98 19.78
CA HIS A 232 8.79 9.34 20.31
C HIS A 232 7.81 8.18 20.14
N ALA A 233 6.74 8.18 20.92
CA ALA A 233 5.66 7.21 20.80
C ALA A 233 4.31 7.91 20.79
N VAL A 234 3.37 7.39 19.98
CA VAL A 234 1.99 7.83 19.87
C VAL A 234 1.05 6.65 20.04
N PHE A 235 -0.04 6.85 20.78
CA PHE A 235 -1.09 5.86 20.94
C PHE A 235 -2.19 6.17 19.95
N GLU A 236 -2.37 5.23 19.01
CA GLU A 236 -3.35 5.37 17.95
C GLU A 236 -4.75 4.98 18.41
N TYR A 237 -5.74 5.57 17.76
CA TYR A 237 -7.17 5.24 17.98
C TYR A 237 -7.85 4.74 16.70
N ILE A 238 -7.08 4.56 15.62
CA ILE A 238 -7.59 4.14 14.32
C ILE A 238 -8.03 2.69 14.38
N GLU A 239 -9.30 2.45 14.01
CA GLU A 239 -9.87 1.13 13.77
C GLU A 239 -10.14 0.99 12.27
N PRO A 240 -9.54 -0.01 11.60
CA PRO A 240 -9.73 -0.22 10.17
C PRO A 240 -11.17 -0.64 9.86
N ARG A 241 -11.65 -0.27 8.66
CA ARG A 241 -12.92 -0.70 8.09
C ARG A 241 -12.68 -1.50 6.83
N SER A 242 -13.56 -2.45 6.51
CA SER A 242 -13.36 -3.38 5.40
C SER A 242 -13.43 -2.75 4.01
N ASP A 243 -14.18 -1.67 3.85
CA ASP A 243 -14.48 -1.02 2.57
C ASP A 243 -13.28 -0.33 1.87
N ALA A 244 -12.17 -0.15 2.60
CA ALA A 244 -10.97 0.53 2.10
C ALA A 244 -9.72 -0.37 2.06
N LEU A 245 -9.86 -1.68 2.22
CA LEU A 245 -8.74 -2.62 2.43
C LEU A 245 -8.76 -3.75 1.41
N PRO A 246 -7.62 -4.44 1.18
CA PRO A 246 -7.60 -5.66 0.39
C PRO A 246 -8.60 -6.71 0.91
N ASP A 247 -9.35 -7.34 0.00
CA ASP A 247 -10.45 -8.28 0.31
C ASP A 247 -10.01 -9.53 1.10
N TRP A 248 -8.72 -9.86 1.10
CA TRP A 248 -8.17 -11.02 1.81
C TRP A 248 -7.85 -10.74 3.29
N LEU A 249 -7.96 -9.49 3.76
CA LEU A 249 -7.77 -9.14 5.17
C LEU A 249 -9.04 -9.38 5.95
N ASP A 250 -8.99 -10.30 6.91
CA ASP A 250 -10.07 -10.58 7.86
C ASP A 250 -9.86 -9.75 9.14
N LEU A 251 -10.62 -8.68 9.29
CA LEU A 251 -10.53 -7.81 10.48
C LEU A 251 -10.97 -8.49 11.80
N GLY A 252 -11.53 -9.69 11.75
CA GLY A 252 -11.74 -10.56 12.91
C GLY A 252 -10.44 -11.16 13.44
N VAL A 253 -9.43 -11.29 12.60
CA VAL A 253 -8.09 -11.81 12.94
C VAL A 253 -7.21 -10.67 13.44
N PRO A 254 -6.60 -10.74 14.64
CA PRO A 254 -5.77 -9.68 15.20
C PRO A 254 -4.60 -9.25 14.29
N ASP A 255 -3.88 -10.20 13.69
CA ASP A 255 -2.77 -9.91 12.76
C ASP A 255 -3.24 -9.09 11.56
N ASP A 256 -4.37 -9.48 10.95
CA ASP A 256 -4.92 -8.78 9.78
C ASP A 256 -5.39 -7.39 10.15
N ARG A 257 -5.98 -7.23 11.35
CA ARG A 257 -6.33 -5.92 11.90
C ARG A 257 -5.10 -5.06 12.18
N PHE A 258 -4.02 -5.65 12.66
CA PHE A 258 -2.73 -4.97 12.84
C PHE A 258 -2.19 -4.46 11.50
N ILE A 259 -2.15 -5.32 10.47
CA ILE A 259 -1.72 -4.97 9.12
C ILE A 259 -2.60 -3.86 8.55
N ALA A 260 -3.92 -4.00 8.63
CA ALA A 260 -4.89 -3.03 8.15
C ALA A 260 -4.69 -1.66 8.79
N SER A 261 -4.51 -1.61 10.12
CA SER A 261 -4.23 -0.36 10.84
C SER A 261 -2.92 0.27 10.38
N THR A 262 -1.88 -0.53 10.17
CA THR A 262 -0.58 -0.05 9.69
C THR A 262 -0.67 0.50 8.26
N LEU A 263 -1.41 -0.18 7.36
CA LEU A 263 -1.66 0.29 5.99
C LEU A 263 -2.38 1.65 5.97
N LEU A 264 -3.40 1.83 6.82
CA LEU A 264 -4.10 3.10 6.94
C LEU A 264 -3.20 4.21 7.48
N LEU A 265 -2.40 3.94 8.51
CA LEU A 265 -1.47 4.93 9.05
C LEU A 265 -0.42 5.35 8.02
N GLN A 266 0.14 4.41 7.27
CA GLN A 266 1.13 4.75 6.25
C GLN A 266 0.51 5.53 5.08
N SER A 267 -0.75 5.28 4.73
CA SER A 267 -1.45 6.06 3.73
C SER A 267 -1.73 7.50 4.17
N GLN A 268 -1.98 7.71 5.47
CA GLN A 268 -2.14 9.04 6.07
C GLN A 268 -0.81 9.80 6.23
N ARG A 269 0.31 9.08 6.27
CA ARG A 269 1.67 9.61 6.46
C ARG A 269 2.63 9.10 5.37
N PRO A 270 2.32 9.37 4.09
CA PRO A 270 3.03 8.76 2.96
C PRO A 270 4.46 9.27 2.77
N GLY A 271 4.80 10.41 3.37
CA GLY A 271 6.14 10.99 3.39
C GLY A 271 7.12 10.35 4.37
N SER A 272 6.70 9.28 5.09
CA SER A 272 7.55 8.52 6.01
C SER A 272 7.89 7.15 5.45
N ALA A 273 9.06 6.63 5.83
CA ALA A 273 9.37 5.21 5.72
C ALA A 273 8.74 4.47 6.91
N TRP A 274 7.97 3.41 6.62
CA TRP A 274 7.28 2.63 7.64
C TRP A 274 7.93 1.26 7.82
N TYR A 275 8.03 0.84 9.07
CA TYR A 275 8.49 -0.48 9.48
C TYR A 275 7.51 -1.11 10.46
N VAL A 276 7.53 -2.44 10.52
CA VAL A 276 6.85 -3.23 11.55
C VAL A 276 7.90 -3.96 12.37
N ALA A 277 7.84 -3.84 13.69
CA ALA A 277 8.65 -4.67 14.58
C ALA A 277 7.87 -5.93 14.93
N THR A 278 8.35 -7.09 14.49
CA THR A 278 7.76 -8.39 14.78
C THR A 278 8.75 -9.53 14.59
N SER A 279 8.67 -10.55 15.45
CA SER A 279 9.33 -11.85 15.31
C SER A 279 8.39 -12.98 14.87
N ASP A 280 7.11 -12.67 14.65
CA ASP A 280 6.11 -13.66 14.23
C ASP A 280 6.21 -13.96 12.74
N ILE A 281 6.58 -15.19 12.37
CA ILE A 281 6.76 -15.65 10.98
C ILE A 281 5.46 -15.53 10.17
N ASN A 282 4.28 -15.79 10.80
CA ASN A 282 3.00 -15.69 10.09
C ASN A 282 2.72 -14.22 9.74
N LEU A 283 2.93 -13.31 10.70
CA LEU A 283 2.79 -11.89 10.47
C LEU A 283 3.81 -11.39 9.42
N GLN A 284 5.08 -11.81 9.49
CA GLN A 284 6.11 -11.48 8.50
C GLN A 284 5.70 -11.90 7.08
N THR A 285 5.13 -13.11 6.94
CA THR A 285 4.63 -13.60 5.63
C THR A 285 3.54 -12.70 5.07
N LYS A 286 2.58 -12.30 5.90
CA LYS A 286 1.50 -11.39 5.49
C LYS A 286 2.02 -9.98 5.18
N LEU A 287 3.01 -9.48 5.93
CA LEU A 287 3.67 -8.19 5.68
C LEU A 287 4.37 -8.16 4.31
N HIS A 288 4.99 -9.26 3.90
CA HIS A 288 5.54 -9.40 2.55
C HIS A 288 4.46 -9.25 1.47
N ALA A 289 3.29 -9.85 1.65
CA ALA A 289 2.20 -9.77 0.69
C ALA A 289 1.70 -8.34 0.45
N VAL A 290 1.79 -7.47 1.47
CA VAL A 290 1.41 -6.05 1.38
C VAL A 290 2.60 -5.10 1.18
N ALA A 291 3.81 -5.65 0.96
CA ALA A 291 5.05 -4.90 0.80
C ALA A 291 5.36 -3.94 1.97
N LEU A 292 5.02 -4.35 3.21
CA LEU A 292 5.39 -3.66 4.45
C LEU A 292 6.73 -4.21 4.95
N PRO A 293 7.79 -3.39 5.04
CA PRO A 293 9.06 -3.81 5.63
C PRO A 293 8.90 -4.13 7.11
N PHE A 294 9.58 -5.16 7.55
CA PHE A 294 9.65 -5.49 8.98
C PHE A 294 11.08 -5.56 9.48
N ILE A 295 11.23 -5.48 10.79
CA ILE A 295 12.48 -5.61 11.52
C ILE A 295 12.26 -6.53 12.73
N GLU A 296 13.29 -7.22 13.13
CA GLU A 296 13.34 -8.11 14.28
C GLU A 296 14.52 -7.72 15.19
N LEU A 297 14.33 -7.80 16.54
CA LEU A 297 15.38 -7.52 17.53
C LEU A 297 16.18 -8.78 17.86
#